data_f184ad6e96764ac9bffea2ed3e097b5e
#
_entry.id   f184ad6e96764ac9bffea2ed3e097b5e
#
_cell.length_a   1.000
_cell.length_b   1.000
_cell.length_c   1.000
_cell.angle_alpha   90.00
_cell.angle_beta   90.00
_cell.angle_gamma   90.00
#
_symmetry.space_group_name_H-M   'P 1'
#
loop_
_entity.id
_entity.type
_entity.pdbx_description
1 polymer ?
#
loop_
_entity_poly.entity_id
_entity_poly.type
_entity_poly.pdbx_seq_one_letter_code
_entity_poly.pdbx_strand_id
1 'polypeptide(L)'
;PAIEAAFVDFGGNKYGFLPFKDVLKESYVDTGEKKARVRIQDVLVRGQEILVQVAKESRDAKGPSLTNGISLPGRFLVLMSGSHASAVSRKIEDEEERKKLKTLVADFKLPDNLGLIIRTAGLGRTKTELQKDLQRLLIVWENLTSSRKKSIKKPPFLLYQEADMVVRLVRDNFTTETSEVLVDNIESYDAVKSFMRMVMPR
;
A
#
# COMPACT_ATOMS: atom_id res chain seq x y z
N PRO A 1 -29.15 -12.12 -6.96
CA PRO A 1 -28.33 -11.00 -7.25
C PRO A 1 -26.89 -11.01 -6.84
N ALA A 2 -26.22 -10.91 -7.48
CA ALA A 2 -25.02 -11.19 -8.04
C ALA A 2 -23.85 -10.20 -7.97
N ILE A 3 -23.87 -9.19 -7.12
CA ILE A 3 -22.71 -8.36 -6.89
C ILE A 3 -22.03 -8.88 -5.62
N GLU A 4 -20.95 -9.65 -5.78
CA GLU A 4 -20.08 -10.10 -4.71
C GLU A 4 -19.18 -8.92 -4.26
N ALA A 5 -19.78 -7.91 -3.62
CA ALA A 5 -19.11 -6.71 -3.14
C ALA A 5 -19.84 -6.08 -1.96
N ALA A 6 -19.13 -5.33 -1.13
CA ALA A 6 -19.67 -4.48 -0.08
C ALA A 6 -19.57 -3.01 -0.48
N PHE A 7 -20.54 -2.22 -0.01
CA PHE A 7 -20.48 -0.77 -0.05
C PHE A 7 -19.99 -0.26 1.30
N VAL A 8 -18.90 0.48 1.30
CA VAL A 8 -18.19 0.92 2.50
C VAL A 8 -18.26 2.43 2.61
N ASP A 9 -18.68 2.91 3.77
CA ASP A 9 -18.52 4.31 4.15
C ASP A 9 -17.05 4.54 4.53
N PHE A 10 -16.34 5.32 3.74
CA PHE A 10 -14.94 5.67 3.97
C PHE A 10 -14.74 7.17 4.23
N GLY A 11 -15.84 7.93 4.41
CA GLY A 11 -15.82 9.37 4.66
C GLY A 11 -15.85 10.24 3.40
N GLY A 12 -16.09 9.66 2.24
CA GLY A 12 -16.27 10.38 0.99
C GLY A 12 -17.74 10.71 0.70
N ASN A 13 -17.99 11.48 -0.37
CA ASN A 13 -19.34 11.86 -0.79
C ASN A 13 -20.19 10.69 -1.34
N LYS A 14 -19.57 9.58 -1.67
CA LYS A 14 -20.20 8.35 -2.16
C LYS A 14 -19.61 7.15 -1.44
N TYR A 15 -20.39 6.09 -1.26
CA TYR A 15 -19.87 4.82 -0.76
C TYR A 15 -18.81 4.25 -1.70
N GLY A 16 -17.77 3.68 -1.13
CA GLY A 16 -16.75 2.96 -1.89
C GLY A 16 -17.17 1.53 -2.17
N PHE A 17 -16.79 1.01 -3.32
CA PHE A 17 -17.07 -0.34 -3.77
C PHE A 17 -15.91 -1.26 -3.42
N LEU A 18 -16.13 -2.23 -2.52
CA LEU A 18 -15.15 -3.21 -2.09
C LEU A 18 -15.54 -4.60 -2.64
N PRO A 19 -14.88 -5.08 -3.70
CA PRO A 19 -15.12 -6.42 -4.25
C PRO A 19 -14.72 -7.51 -3.24
N PHE A 20 -15.42 -8.64 -3.22
CA PHE A 20 -15.10 -9.76 -2.35
C PHE A 20 -13.66 -10.27 -2.50
N LYS A 21 -13.16 -10.33 -3.73
CA LYS A 21 -11.79 -10.74 -4.04
C LYS A 21 -10.71 -9.85 -3.41
N ASP A 22 -11.06 -8.60 -3.07
CA ASP A 22 -10.17 -7.60 -2.47
C ASP A 22 -10.35 -7.50 -0.95
N VAL A 23 -11.10 -8.43 -0.34
CA VAL A 23 -11.25 -8.58 1.12
C VAL A 23 -10.29 -9.64 1.63
N LEU A 24 -9.41 -9.27 2.55
CA LEU A 24 -8.47 -10.18 3.19
C LEU A 24 -9.18 -11.07 4.19
N LYS A 25 -8.71 -12.32 4.31
CA LYS A 25 -9.29 -13.32 5.25
C LYS A 25 -9.21 -12.89 6.71
N GLU A 26 -8.20 -12.09 7.07
CA GLU A 26 -8.03 -11.54 8.42
C GLU A 26 -9.16 -10.57 8.82
N SER A 27 -9.91 -10.07 7.86
CA SER A 27 -11.08 -9.20 8.08
C SER A 27 -12.40 -9.97 8.14
N TYR A 28 -12.36 -11.29 7.93
CA TYR A 28 -13.56 -12.12 7.99
C TYR A 28 -14.06 -12.23 9.42
N VAL A 29 -15.37 -12.08 9.58
CA VAL A 29 -16.03 -12.41 10.84
C VAL A 29 -16.22 -13.92 10.89
N ASP A 30 -15.78 -14.54 11.98
CA ASP A 30 -16.02 -15.97 12.21
C ASP A 30 -17.49 -16.18 12.55
N THR A 31 -18.24 -16.74 11.62
CA THR A 31 -19.66 -17.10 11.82
C THR A 31 -19.84 -18.55 12.31
N GLY A 32 -18.73 -19.28 12.50
CA GLY A 32 -18.75 -20.68 12.95
C GLY A 32 -19.29 -21.68 11.91
N GLU A 33 -19.79 -21.22 10.77
CA GLU A 33 -20.34 -22.06 9.70
C GLU A 33 -19.31 -22.33 8.60
N LYS A 34 -18.95 -23.58 8.40
CA LYS A 34 -18.14 -24.02 7.25
C LYS A 34 -19.04 -24.19 6.02
N LYS A 35 -19.11 -23.17 5.16
CA LYS A 35 -19.85 -23.26 3.89
C LYS A 35 -18.95 -23.76 2.76
N ALA A 36 -19.49 -24.60 1.89
CA ALA A 36 -18.78 -25.07 0.69
C ALA A 36 -18.44 -23.93 -0.27
N ARG A 37 -19.26 -22.87 -0.33
CA ARG A 37 -19.03 -21.64 -1.07
C ARG A 37 -19.26 -20.43 -0.17
N VAL A 38 -18.20 -19.72 0.11
CA VAL A 38 -18.22 -18.51 0.94
C VAL A 38 -18.62 -17.31 0.07
N ARG A 39 -19.56 -16.51 0.55
CA ARG A 39 -20.00 -15.25 -0.08
C ARG A 39 -19.61 -14.06 0.79
N ILE A 40 -19.62 -12.87 0.22
CA ILE A 40 -19.24 -11.64 0.96
C ILE A 40 -20.10 -11.43 2.22
N GLN A 41 -21.37 -11.74 2.17
CA GLN A 41 -22.31 -11.64 3.30
C GLN A 41 -22.08 -12.66 4.41
N ASP A 42 -21.29 -13.70 4.15
CA ASP A 42 -20.92 -14.71 5.13
C ASP A 42 -19.69 -14.30 5.94
N VAL A 43 -18.93 -13.31 5.45
CA VAL A 43 -17.63 -12.91 6.02
C VAL A 43 -17.55 -11.45 6.45
N LEU A 44 -18.45 -10.60 5.97
CA LEU A 44 -18.59 -9.22 6.40
C LEU A 44 -19.99 -8.97 6.95
N VAL A 45 -20.04 -8.21 8.04
CA VAL A 45 -21.33 -7.82 8.65
C VAL A 45 -21.55 -6.32 8.55
N ARG A 46 -22.82 -5.91 8.53
CA ARG A 46 -23.18 -4.50 8.50
C ARG A 46 -22.68 -3.77 9.76
N GLY A 47 -22.03 -2.64 9.58
CA GLY A 47 -21.46 -1.86 10.68
C GLY A 47 -20.08 -2.32 11.13
N GLN A 48 -19.50 -3.33 10.48
CA GLN A 48 -18.13 -3.76 10.74
C GLN A 48 -17.13 -2.68 10.32
N GLU A 49 -16.17 -2.41 11.19
CA GLU A 49 -15.07 -1.47 10.93
C GLU A 49 -13.90 -2.20 10.30
N ILE A 50 -13.52 -1.79 9.10
CA ILE A 50 -12.41 -2.39 8.36
C ILE A 50 -11.44 -1.31 7.86
N LEU A 51 -10.17 -1.69 7.71
CA LEU A 51 -9.18 -0.87 7.05
C LEU A 51 -9.32 -1.03 5.54
N VAL A 52 -9.43 0.08 4.82
CA VAL A 52 -9.52 0.07 3.36
C VAL A 52 -8.60 1.09 2.73
N GLN A 53 -8.14 0.80 1.53
CA GLN A 53 -7.38 1.71 0.68
C GLN A 53 -8.20 2.02 -0.58
N VAL A 54 -8.21 3.28 -0.99
CA VAL A 54 -8.77 3.68 -2.28
C VAL A 54 -7.82 3.18 -3.38
N ALA A 55 -8.27 2.20 -4.15
CA ALA A 55 -7.51 1.61 -5.24
C ALA A 55 -7.69 2.36 -6.55
N LYS A 56 -8.89 2.90 -6.77
CA LYS A 56 -9.22 3.73 -7.95
C LYS A 56 -10.17 4.83 -7.52
N GLU A 57 -9.95 6.00 -8.06
CA GLU A 57 -10.84 7.15 -7.84
C GLU A 57 -12.25 6.92 -8.41
N SER A 58 -13.18 7.71 -7.91
CA SER A 58 -14.55 7.77 -8.42
C SER A 58 -14.54 8.20 -9.87
N ARG A 59 -15.31 7.51 -10.71
CA ARG A 59 -15.55 7.91 -12.11
C ARG A 59 -17.05 8.01 -12.35
N ASP A 60 -17.48 9.12 -12.95
CA ASP A 60 -18.88 9.38 -13.30
C ASP A 60 -19.82 9.22 -12.10
N ALA A 61 -20.86 8.42 -12.25
CA ALA A 61 -21.83 8.12 -11.19
C ALA A 61 -21.36 7.10 -10.16
N LYS A 62 -20.24 6.37 -10.41
CA LYS A 62 -19.77 5.27 -9.55
C LYS A 62 -18.84 5.80 -8.45
N GLY A 63 -19.00 5.28 -7.24
CA GLY A 63 -18.05 5.51 -6.15
C GLY A 63 -16.66 4.92 -6.42
N PRO A 64 -15.65 5.27 -5.60
CA PRO A 64 -14.30 4.75 -5.76
C PRO A 64 -14.25 3.25 -5.51
N SER A 65 -13.28 2.58 -6.15
CA SER A 65 -12.99 1.18 -5.86
C SER A 65 -12.04 1.10 -4.66
N LEU A 66 -12.39 0.25 -3.71
CA LEU A 66 -11.63 0.01 -2.50
C LEU A 66 -10.98 -1.36 -2.53
N THR A 67 -9.91 -1.51 -1.75
CA THR A 67 -9.30 -2.79 -1.39
C THR A 67 -9.03 -2.82 0.11
N ASN A 68 -9.13 -3.98 0.71
CA ASN A 68 -8.73 -4.21 2.10
C ASN A 68 -7.25 -4.64 2.20
N GLY A 69 -6.64 -5.05 1.08
CA GLY A 69 -5.20 -5.28 0.98
C GLY A 69 -4.46 -3.96 0.82
N ILE A 70 -3.79 -3.51 1.87
CA ILE A 70 -3.05 -2.25 1.87
C ILE A 70 -1.72 -2.43 1.15
N SER A 71 -1.41 -1.53 0.23
CA SER A 71 -0.12 -1.46 -0.44
C SER A 71 0.55 -0.11 -0.19
N LEU A 72 1.79 -0.14 0.31
CA LEU A 72 2.60 1.03 0.59
C LEU A 72 3.79 1.06 -0.37
N PRO A 73 3.78 1.93 -1.38
CA PRO A 73 4.87 2.04 -2.33
C PRO A 73 6.04 2.82 -1.75
N GLY A 74 7.20 2.16 -1.65
CA GLY A 74 8.51 2.78 -1.44
C GLY A 74 9.17 3.15 -2.76
N ARG A 75 10.46 3.48 -2.69
CA ARG A 75 11.27 3.77 -3.88
C ARG A 75 11.55 2.51 -4.69
N PHE A 76 12.05 1.47 -4.04
CA PHE A 76 12.50 0.22 -4.64
C PHE A 76 11.55 -0.95 -4.38
N LEU A 77 10.75 -0.84 -3.35
CA LEU A 77 9.89 -1.88 -2.82
C LEU A 77 8.44 -1.42 -2.73
N VAL A 78 7.51 -2.38 -2.71
CA VAL A 78 6.12 -2.16 -2.28
C VAL A 78 5.86 -3.13 -1.14
N LEU A 79 5.45 -2.62 0.01
CA LEU A 79 4.99 -3.43 1.13
C LEU A 79 3.49 -3.67 0.99
N MET A 80 3.06 -4.92 1.13
CA MET A 80 1.66 -5.32 0.95
C MET A 80 1.14 -6.10 2.15
N SER A 81 -0.05 -5.76 2.63
CA SER A 81 -0.74 -6.57 3.64
C SER A 81 -1.50 -7.75 3.00
N GLY A 82 -1.72 -8.81 3.79
CA GLY A 82 -2.44 -10.01 3.34
C GLY A 82 -1.64 -10.91 2.39
N SER A 83 -0.33 -10.75 2.34
CA SER A 83 0.57 -11.60 1.56
C SER A 83 1.74 -12.03 2.44
N HIS A 84 2.19 -13.26 2.29
CA HIS A 84 3.38 -13.77 2.98
C HIS A 84 4.57 -13.96 2.03
N ALA A 85 4.42 -13.55 0.77
CA ALA A 85 5.39 -13.84 -0.27
C ALA A 85 6.14 -12.58 -0.70
N SER A 86 7.46 -12.75 -0.90
CA SER A 86 8.26 -11.79 -1.64
C SER A 86 8.17 -12.07 -3.15
N ALA A 87 7.85 -11.05 -3.92
CA ALA A 87 7.72 -11.13 -5.36
C ALA A 87 8.60 -10.08 -6.05
N VAL A 88 8.82 -10.27 -7.35
CA VAL A 88 9.54 -9.32 -8.21
C VAL A 88 8.58 -8.80 -9.26
N SER A 89 8.65 -7.51 -9.57
CA SER A 89 7.83 -6.86 -10.59
C SER A 89 7.82 -7.67 -11.90
N ARG A 90 6.63 -7.82 -12.49
CA ARG A 90 6.46 -8.52 -13.79
C ARG A 90 7.15 -7.80 -14.95
N LYS A 91 7.46 -6.50 -14.77
CA LYS A 91 8.19 -5.70 -15.77
C LYS A 91 9.69 -6.03 -15.83
N ILE A 92 10.21 -6.80 -14.88
CA ILE A 92 11.58 -7.32 -14.92
C ILE A 92 11.49 -8.69 -15.59
N GLU A 93 11.85 -8.76 -16.87
CA GLU A 93 11.69 -9.95 -17.71
C GLU A 93 12.87 -10.92 -17.58
N ASP A 94 14.04 -10.40 -17.25
CA ASP A 94 15.27 -11.21 -17.08
C ASP A 94 15.17 -12.13 -15.85
N GLU A 95 15.16 -13.43 -16.10
CA GLU A 95 15.01 -14.46 -15.06
C GLU A 95 16.21 -14.54 -14.12
N GLU A 96 17.43 -14.25 -14.59
CA GLU A 96 18.63 -14.24 -13.75
C GLU A 96 18.59 -13.07 -12.76
N GLU A 97 18.20 -11.88 -13.23
CA GLU A 97 18.01 -10.72 -12.37
C GLU A 97 16.87 -10.94 -11.38
N ARG A 98 15.77 -11.58 -11.80
CA ARG A 98 14.67 -11.95 -10.90
C ARG A 98 15.13 -12.89 -9.77
N LYS A 99 15.93 -13.91 -10.07
CA LYS A 99 16.49 -14.84 -9.09
C LYS A 99 17.41 -14.12 -8.12
N LYS A 100 18.33 -13.28 -8.62
CA LYS A 100 19.23 -12.46 -7.80
C LYS A 100 18.46 -11.58 -6.83
N LEU A 101 17.45 -10.84 -7.32
CA LEU A 101 16.64 -9.97 -6.50
C LEU A 101 15.86 -10.74 -5.43
N LYS A 102 15.27 -11.89 -5.76
CA LYS A 102 14.61 -12.76 -4.78
C LYS A 102 15.58 -13.21 -3.68
N THR A 103 16.79 -13.60 -4.04
CA THR A 103 17.82 -14.01 -3.07
C THR A 103 18.23 -12.85 -2.17
N LEU A 104 18.35 -11.62 -2.72
CA LEU A 104 18.71 -10.44 -1.93
C LEU A 104 17.72 -10.13 -0.81
N VAL A 105 16.43 -10.37 -1.04
CA VAL A 105 15.37 -10.05 -0.06
C VAL A 105 14.88 -11.28 0.73
N ALA A 106 15.38 -12.47 0.43
CA ALA A 106 14.95 -13.69 1.12
C ALA A 106 15.15 -13.63 2.64
N ASP A 107 16.23 -12.97 3.08
CA ASP A 107 16.57 -12.82 4.50
C ASP A 107 15.87 -11.64 5.19
N PHE A 108 15.05 -10.87 4.47
CA PHE A 108 14.36 -9.74 5.07
C PHE A 108 13.29 -10.25 6.03
N LYS A 109 13.42 -9.85 7.28
CA LYS A 109 12.42 -10.17 8.31
C LYS A 109 11.20 -9.27 8.11
N LEU A 110 10.11 -9.87 7.67
CA LEU A 110 8.80 -9.21 7.58
C LEU A 110 7.93 -9.65 8.75
N PRO A 111 7.11 -8.76 9.31
CA PRO A 111 6.00 -9.17 10.18
C PRO A 111 5.07 -10.14 9.46
N ASP A 112 4.37 -10.96 10.24
CA ASP A 112 3.33 -11.85 9.72
C ASP A 112 2.29 -11.04 8.92
N ASN A 113 1.74 -11.66 7.88
CA ASN A 113 0.75 -11.07 6.97
C ASN A 113 1.25 -9.89 6.11
N LEU A 114 2.57 -9.66 6.05
CA LEU A 114 3.16 -8.70 5.12
C LEU A 114 3.96 -9.41 4.03
N GLY A 115 3.79 -8.94 2.81
CA GLY A 115 4.57 -9.35 1.65
C GLY A 115 5.31 -8.17 1.03
N LEU A 116 6.21 -8.49 0.13
CA LEU A 116 7.09 -7.52 -0.50
C LEU A 116 7.10 -7.71 -2.02
N ILE A 117 7.02 -6.62 -2.76
CA ILE A 117 7.26 -6.63 -4.21
C ILE A 117 8.46 -5.73 -4.51
N ILE A 118 9.45 -6.26 -5.22
CA ILE A 118 10.58 -5.48 -5.71
C ILE A 118 10.14 -4.80 -7.02
N ARG A 119 10.29 -3.47 -7.06
CA ARG A 119 9.96 -2.64 -8.22
C ARG A 119 11.09 -2.69 -9.25
N THR A 120 10.83 -2.23 -10.47
CA THR A 120 11.86 -2.05 -11.52
C THR A 120 12.99 -1.14 -11.07
N ALA A 121 12.71 -0.12 -10.28
CA ALA A 121 13.71 0.77 -9.69
C ALA A 121 14.66 0.07 -8.70
N GLY A 122 14.34 -1.15 -8.27
CA GLY A 122 15.18 -1.99 -7.42
C GLY A 122 16.26 -2.77 -8.19
N LEU A 123 16.25 -2.75 -9.53
CA LEU A 123 17.31 -3.35 -10.34
C LEU A 123 18.66 -2.70 -10.03
N GLY A 124 19.70 -3.55 -9.89
CA GLY A 124 21.06 -3.10 -9.62
C GLY A 124 21.27 -2.48 -8.24
N ARG A 125 20.27 -2.49 -7.34
CA ARG A 125 20.41 -1.96 -5.98
C ARG A 125 21.02 -2.96 -5.03
N THR A 126 21.77 -2.44 -4.08
CA THR A 126 22.40 -3.24 -3.02
C THR A 126 21.38 -3.71 -1.98
N LYS A 127 21.68 -4.80 -1.28
CA LYS A 127 20.86 -5.28 -0.15
C LYS A 127 20.61 -4.18 0.89
N THR A 128 21.61 -3.36 1.17
CA THR A 128 21.52 -2.26 2.14
C THR A 128 20.53 -1.17 1.70
N GLU A 129 20.49 -0.81 0.41
CA GLU A 129 19.53 0.18 -0.11
C GLU A 129 18.11 -0.35 -0.03
N LEU A 130 17.88 -1.61 -0.43
CA LEU A 130 16.58 -2.26 -0.33
C LEU A 130 16.13 -2.38 1.14
N GLN A 131 17.04 -2.71 2.05
CA GLN A 131 16.73 -2.82 3.47
C GLN A 131 16.36 -1.47 4.10
N LYS A 132 17.03 -0.38 3.71
CA LYS A 132 16.66 0.97 4.15
C LYS A 132 15.27 1.37 3.67
N ASP A 133 14.92 1.04 2.43
CA ASP A 133 13.58 1.31 1.88
C ASP A 133 12.52 0.51 2.65
N LEU A 134 12.79 -0.78 2.91
CA LEU A 134 11.92 -1.62 3.73
C LEU A 134 11.71 -1.06 5.14
N GLN A 135 12.76 -0.65 5.82
CA GLN A 135 12.66 -0.08 7.18
C GLN A 135 11.72 1.14 7.22
N ARG A 136 11.81 2.03 6.21
CA ARG A 136 10.90 3.18 6.09
C ARG A 136 9.44 2.75 5.91
N LEU A 137 9.21 1.75 5.06
CA LEU A 137 7.86 1.21 4.83
C LEU A 137 7.28 0.57 6.09
N LEU A 138 8.11 -0.14 6.87
CA LEU A 138 7.69 -0.74 8.14
C LEU A 138 7.33 0.33 9.18
N ILE A 139 8.07 1.44 9.25
CA ILE A 139 7.72 2.58 10.12
C ILE A 139 6.36 3.17 9.72
N VAL A 140 6.13 3.37 8.43
CA VAL A 140 4.82 3.87 7.93
C VAL A 140 3.70 2.89 8.30
N TRP A 141 3.92 1.60 8.11
CA TRP A 141 2.95 0.55 8.46
C TRP A 141 2.64 0.53 9.96
N GLU A 142 3.66 0.60 10.80
CA GLU A 142 3.51 0.64 12.24
C GLU A 142 2.74 1.88 12.70
N ASN A 143 3.05 3.06 12.18
CA ASN A 143 2.34 4.28 12.46
C ASN A 143 0.85 4.18 12.05
N LEU A 144 0.56 3.62 10.88
CA LEU A 144 -0.79 3.41 10.38
C LEU A 144 -1.60 2.49 11.31
N THR A 145 -1.02 1.34 11.66
CA THR A 145 -1.67 0.34 12.52
C THR A 145 -1.82 0.82 13.96
N SER A 146 -0.83 1.55 14.49
CA SER A 146 -0.87 2.16 15.83
C SER A 146 -1.88 3.28 15.91
N SER A 147 -1.98 4.14 14.89
CA SER A 147 -2.96 5.21 14.80
C SER A 147 -4.38 4.68 14.76
N ARG A 148 -4.62 3.56 14.06
CA ARG A 148 -5.91 2.86 14.08
C ARG A 148 -6.31 2.43 15.49
N LYS A 149 -5.38 1.82 16.23
CA LYS A 149 -5.64 1.30 17.59
C LYS A 149 -5.84 2.41 18.63
N LYS A 150 -5.13 3.52 18.48
CA LYS A 150 -5.14 4.64 19.44
C LYS A 150 -6.19 5.71 19.13
N SER A 151 -6.84 5.65 17.98
CA SER A 151 -7.78 6.68 17.58
C SER A 151 -9.04 6.67 18.44
N ILE A 152 -9.35 7.82 19.03
CA ILE A 152 -10.62 8.11 19.73
C ILE A 152 -11.71 8.50 18.71
N LYS A 153 -11.33 8.79 17.46
CA LYS A 153 -12.26 9.17 16.40
C LYS A 153 -13.11 7.98 15.98
N LYS A 154 -14.40 8.21 15.85
CA LYS A 154 -15.30 7.20 15.26
C LYS A 154 -15.04 7.09 13.75
N PRO A 155 -14.99 5.90 13.18
CA PRO A 155 -14.92 5.72 11.73
C PRO A 155 -16.13 6.36 11.02
N PRO A 156 -15.94 6.78 9.77
CA PRO A 156 -14.72 6.72 8.97
C PRO A 156 -13.77 7.89 9.25
N PHE A 157 -12.45 7.64 9.21
CA PHE A 157 -11.43 8.70 9.26
C PHE A 157 -10.18 8.32 8.47
N LEU A 158 -9.49 9.34 7.96
CA LEU A 158 -8.27 9.17 7.18
C LEU A 158 -7.11 8.80 8.11
N LEU A 159 -6.45 7.67 7.83
CA LEU A 159 -5.26 7.21 8.55
C LEU A 159 -3.96 7.60 7.85
N TYR A 160 -3.95 7.52 6.53
CA TYR A 160 -2.80 7.79 5.71
C TYR A 160 -3.23 8.28 4.33
N GLN A 161 -2.52 9.25 3.83
CA GLN A 161 -2.65 9.72 2.46
C GLN A 161 -1.27 9.66 1.82
N GLU A 162 -1.19 9.00 0.65
CA GLU A 162 0.05 8.99 -0.10
C GLU A 162 0.44 10.42 -0.51
N ALA A 163 1.73 10.65 -0.56
CA ALA A 163 2.28 11.94 -0.97
C ALA A 163 1.73 12.39 -2.33
N ASP A 164 1.66 13.68 -2.52
CA ASP A 164 1.27 14.34 -3.76
C ASP A 164 2.01 13.77 -4.98
N MET A 165 1.41 13.92 -6.15
CA MET A 165 1.93 13.45 -7.44
C MET A 165 3.36 13.95 -7.68
N VAL A 166 3.66 15.21 -7.35
CA VAL A 166 4.99 15.80 -7.51
C VAL A 166 6.03 15.10 -6.63
N VAL A 167 5.68 14.82 -5.38
CA VAL A 167 6.56 14.07 -4.46
C VAL A 167 6.76 12.62 -4.94
N ARG A 168 5.72 11.99 -5.48
CA ARG A 168 5.82 10.65 -6.08
C ARG A 168 6.74 10.64 -7.30
N LEU A 169 6.64 11.67 -8.15
CA LEU A 169 7.51 11.83 -9.32
C LEU A 169 8.99 11.93 -8.90
N VAL A 170 9.29 12.76 -7.92
CA VAL A 170 10.65 12.90 -7.37
C VAL A 170 11.12 11.57 -6.76
N ARG A 171 10.30 10.93 -5.92
CA ARG A 171 10.63 9.62 -5.31
C ARG A 171 11.04 8.58 -6.36
N ASP A 172 10.30 8.51 -7.45
CA ASP A 172 10.47 7.46 -8.44
C ASP A 172 11.60 7.75 -9.45
N ASN A 173 11.92 9.02 -9.69
CA ASN A 173 12.89 9.42 -10.71
C ASN A 173 14.20 10.01 -10.16
N PHE A 174 14.23 10.50 -8.92
CA PHE A 174 15.45 11.09 -8.35
C PHE A 174 16.53 10.04 -8.18
N THR A 175 17.72 10.30 -8.73
CA THR A 175 18.91 9.44 -8.64
C THR A 175 20.09 10.23 -8.08
N THR A 176 21.20 9.55 -7.80
CA THR A 176 22.48 10.19 -7.40
C THR A 176 23.06 11.06 -8.50
N GLU A 177 22.63 10.89 -9.74
CA GLU A 177 23.05 11.67 -10.90
C GLU A 177 22.20 12.95 -11.08
N THR A 178 21.09 13.07 -10.34
CA THR A 178 20.24 14.27 -10.37
C THR A 178 20.93 15.38 -9.63
N SER A 179 21.40 16.39 -10.36
CA SER A 179 22.10 17.55 -9.80
C SER A 179 21.12 18.59 -9.25
N GLU A 180 19.94 18.71 -9.85
CA GLU A 180 18.99 19.78 -9.56
C GLU A 180 17.54 19.30 -9.74
N VAL A 181 16.63 19.81 -8.90
CA VAL A 181 15.19 19.64 -9.02
C VAL A 181 14.55 21.02 -9.01
N LEU A 182 13.99 21.43 -10.14
CA LEU A 182 13.28 22.70 -10.29
C LEU A 182 11.78 22.49 -10.07
N VAL A 183 11.20 23.33 -9.21
CA VAL A 183 9.76 23.29 -8.87
C VAL A 183 9.23 24.73 -8.97
N ASP A 184 8.23 24.93 -9.79
CA ASP A 184 7.64 26.25 -10.12
C ASP A 184 6.48 26.66 -9.19
N ASN A 185 6.04 25.77 -8.30
CA ASN A 185 4.97 26.03 -7.33
C ASN A 185 5.51 25.91 -5.90
N ILE A 186 5.25 26.91 -5.05
CA ILE A 186 5.79 26.98 -3.69
C ILE A 186 5.29 25.84 -2.79
N GLU A 187 4.02 25.44 -2.89
CA GLU A 187 3.46 24.36 -2.09
C GLU A 187 4.11 23.02 -2.46
N SER A 188 4.24 22.76 -3.75
CA SER A 188 4.93 21.58 -4.28
C SER A 188 6.41 21.57 -3.91
N TYR A 189 7.08 22.75 -3.95
CA TYR A 189 8.47 22.89 -3.51
C TYR A 189 8.64 22.49 -2.04
N ASP A 190 7.80 23.02 -1.16
CA ASP A 190 7.86 22.72 0.28
C ASP A 190 7.57 21.23 0.57
N ALA A 191 6.63 20.63 -0.16
CA ALA A 191 6.34 19.21 -0.08
C ALA A 191 7.53 18.36 -0.53
N VAL A 192 8.14 18.66 -1.70
CA VAL A 192 9.33 17.98 -2.21
C VAL A 192 10.51 18.15 -1.26
N LYS A 193 10.76 19.37 -0.78
CA LYS A 193 11.85 19.66 0.16
C LYS A 193 11.72 18.89 1.46
N SER A 194 10.51 18.80 2.02
CA SER A 194 10.21 18.04 3.22
C SER A 194 10.44 16.55 2.99
N PHE A 195 9.96 16.03 1.86
CA PHE A 195 10.18 14.63 1.47
C PHE A 195 11.66 14.32 1.29
N MET A 196 12.42 15.16 0.59
CA MET A 196 13.84 14.96 0.35
C MET A 196 14.65 14.94 1.66
N ARG A 197 14.34 15.83 2.61
CA ARG A 197 14.96 15.83 3.95
C ARG A 197 14.71 14.53 4.70
N MET A 198 13.53 13.93 4.55
CA MET A 198 13.15 12.68 5.22
C MET A 198 13.82 11.46 4.56
N VAL A 199 13.91 11.45 3.22
CA VAL A 199 14.34 10.28 2.45
C VAL A 199 15.85 10.28 2.18
N MET A 200 16.45 11.47 2.07
CA MET A 200 17.89 11.67 1.79
C MET A 200 18.48 12.67 2.77
N PRO A 201 18.58 12.37 4.05
CA PRO A 201 19.40 13.18 4.95
C PRO A 201 20.83 13.12 4.44
N ARG A 202 21.45 14.30 4.28
CA ARG A 202 22.86 14.43 3.88
C ARG A 202 23.77 13.72 4.85
#